data_90adf90e41f13ba581452028bd02db5e
#
_entry.id   90adf90e41f13ba581452028bd02db5e
#
_cell.length_a   1.000
_cell.length_b   1.000
_cell.length_c   1.000
_cell.angle_alpha   90.00
_cell.angle_beta   90.00
_cell.angle_gamma   90.00
#
_symmetry.space_group_name_H-M   'P 1'
#
loop_
_entity.id
_entity.type
_entity.pdbx_description
1 polymer ?
#
loop_
_entity_poly.entity_id
_entity_poly.type
_entity_poly.pdbx_seq_one_letter_code
_entity_poly.pdbx_strand_id
1 'polypeptide(L)'
;MQKVTVLCVGKLKEKFYTEAAAEYLKRLQRHCKCEIIELPESRLSEDPSPAEKQKALAAEAAAIREKLPRGGAVIAMCIEGKTCSSEELSRRMADFAVQGKTQLTFLIGGSVGLDAELKQQADWRLSMSPMTFPHHMARVMLLEQIYRAYQIQQGTRYHK
;
A
#
# COMPACT_ATOMS: atom_id res chain seq x y z
N MET A 1 -12.91 12.85 7.89
CA MET A 1 -12.80 11.60 7.11
C MET A 1 -11.35 11.44 6.66
N GLN A 2 -10.76 10.30 6.93
CA GLN A 2 -9.40 9.99 6.48
C GLN A 2 -9.32 9.94 4.95
N LYS A 3 -8.17 10.33 4.42
CA LYS A 3 -7.82 10.08 3.03
C LYS A 3 -6.82 8.92 3.01
N VAL A 4 -7.13 7.88 2.23
CA VAL A 4 -6.26 6.72 2.08
C VAL A 4 -5.83 6.62 0.62
N THR A 5 -4.54 6.63 0.39
CA THR A 5 -3.96 6.47 -0.94
C THR A 5 -3.19 5.14 -0.98
N VAL A 6 -3.50 4.30 -1.95
CA VAL A 6 -2.69 3.12 -2.26
C VAL A 6 -1.87 3.48 -3.49
N LEU A 7 -0.58 3.71 -3.27
CA LEU A 7 0.35 4.18 -4.29
C LEU A 7 1.17 3.00 -4.76
N CYS A 8 1.01 2.62 -6.01
CA CYS A 8 1.54 1.39 -6.58
C CYS A 8 2.51 1.68 -7.70
N VAL A 9 3.60 0.93 -7.77
CA VAL A 9 4.45 0.87 -8.94
C VAL A 9 3.91 -0.22 -9.86
N GLY A 10 3.53 0.16 -11.07
CA GLY A 10 2.94 -0.74 -12.05
C GLY A 10 1.43 -0.58 -12.19
N LYS A 11 0.92 -1.14 -13.28
CA LYS A 11 -0.47 -1.02 -13.70
C LYS A 11 -1.14 -2.39 -13.69
N LEU A 12 -2.37 -2.46 -13.17
CA LEU A 12 -3.16 -3.70 -13.24
C LEU A 12 -3.51 -3.99 -14.70
N LYS A 13 -3.26 -5.21 -15.14
CA LYS A 13 -3.55 -5.68 -16.50
C LYS A 13 -4.67 -6.71 -16.52
N GLU A 14 -4.71 -7.57 -15.52
CA GLU A 14 -5.69 -8.65 -15.44
C GLU A 14 -7.05 -8.08 -15.01
N LYS A 15 -8.08 -8.42 -15.80
CA LYS A 15 -9.45 -7.96 -15.57
C LYS A 15 -9.97 -8.33 -14.18
N PHE A 16 -9.66 -9.54 -13.71
CA PHE A 16 -10.13 -9.99 -12.39
C PHE A 16 -9.53 -9.18 -11.24
N TYR A 17 -8.29 -8.71 -11.35
CA TYR A 17 -7.70 -7.81 -10.35
C TYR A 17 -8.30 -6.41 -10.43
N THR A 18 -8.50 -5.91 -11.64
CA THR A 18 -9.11 -4.59 -11.85
C THR A 18 -10.53 -4.54 -11.29
N GLU A 19 -11.31 -5.57 -11.54
CA GLU A 19 -12.69 -5.69 -11.03
C GLU A 19 -12.71 -5.81 -9.50
N ALA A 20 -11.82 -6.64 -8.93
CA ALA A 20 -11.73 -6.80 -7.48
C ALA A 20 -11.32 -5.49 -6.79
N ALA A 21 -10.33 -4.79 -7.33
CA ALA A 21 -9.89 -3.50 -6.79
C ALA A 21 -11.03 -2.46 -6.85
N ALA A 22 -11.75 -2.40 -7.96
CA ALA A 22 -12.89 -1.50 -8.13
C ALA A 22 -14.00 -1.77 -7.11
N GLU A 23 -14.27 -3.04 -6.82
CA GLU A 23 -15.28 -3.41 -5.82
C GLU A 23 -14.91 -2.91 -4.42
N TYR A 24 -13.67 -3.10 -3.99
CA TYR A 24 -13.24 -2.62 -2.68
C TYR A 24 -13.16 -1.09 -2.61
N LEU A 25 -12.73 -0.42 -3.67
CA LEU A 25 -12.78 1.05 -3.74
C LEU A 25 -14.21 1.57 -3.55
N LYS A 26 -15.17 0.92 -4.20
CA LYS A 26 -16.59 1.26 -4.06
C LYS A 26 -17.06 1.11 -2.60
N ARG A 27 -16.71 0.01 -1.95
CA ARG A 27 -17.07 -0.23 -0.55
C ARG A 27 -16.43 0.80 0.39
N LEU A 28 -15.17 1.17 0.10
CA LEU A 28 -14.40 2.10 0.93
C LEU A 28 -14.92 3.54 0.89
N GLN A 29 -15.64 3.95 -0.16
CA GLN A 29 -16.14 5.32 -0.29
C GLN A 29 -17.03 5.77 0.86
N ARG A 30 -17.66 4.85 1.57
CA ARG A 30 -18.50 5.15 2.74
C ARG A 30 -17.68 5.43 4.00
N HIS A 31 -16.40 5.08 4.01
CA HIS A 31 -15.54 5.10 5.20
C HIS A 31 -14.41 6.11 5.10
N CYS A 32 -13.88 6.30 3.92
CA CYS A 32 -12.75 7.20 3.68
C CYS A 32 -12.72 7.68 2.24
N LYS A 33 -11.90 8.69 1.99
CA LYS A 33 -11.56 9.08 0.62
C LYS A 33 -10.41 8.18 0.17
N CYS A 34 -10.74 7.13 -0.55
CA CYS A 34 -9.74 6.16 -1.02
C CYS A 34 -9.45 6.34 -2.51
N GLU A 35 -8.19 6.37 -2.85
CA GLU A 35 -7.72 6.42 -4.23
C GLU A 35 -6.54 5.47 -4.45
N ILE A 36 -6.41 4.98 -5.66
CA ILE A 36 -5.22 4.23 -6.11
C ILE A 36 -4.48 5.11 -7.09
N ILE A 37 -3.17 5.30 -6.86
CA ILE A 37 -2.29 5.99 -7.80
C ILE A 37 -1.32 4.95 -8.35
N GLU A 38 -1.30 4.80 -9.67
CA GLU A 38 -0.38 3.91 -10.36
C GLU A 38 0.75 4.71 -10.98
N LEU A 39 2.00 4.32 -10.67
CA LEU A 39 3.18 4.93 -11.25
C LEU A 39 3.83 3.96 -12.23
N PRO A 40 4.48 4.47 -13.29
CA PRO A 40 5.16 3.60 -14.24
C PRO A 40 6.24 2.76 -13.58
N GLU A 41 6.28 1.47 -13.91
CA GLU A 41 7.35 0.57 -13.49
C GLU A 41 8.54 0.73 -14.44
N SER A 42 9.75 0.80 -13.88
CA SER A 42 10.97 0.86 -14.67
C SER A 42 11.18 -0.43 -15.46
N ARG A 43 11.54 -0.30 -16.72
CA ARG A 43 11.84 -1.46 -17.56
C ARG A 43 13.18 -2.06 -17.17
N LEU A 44 13.19 -3.37 -16.96
CA LEU A 44 14.40 -4.15 -16.65
C LEU A 44 14.53 -5.30 -17.65
N SER A 45 15.77 -5.72 -17.92
CA SER A 45 16.05 -6.94 -18.67
C SER A 45 15.57 -8.16 -17.86
N GLU A 46 15.55 -9.35 -18.47
CA GLU A 46 15.17 -10.59 -17.78
C GLU A 46 16.10 -10.93 -16.61
N ASP A 47 17.38 -10.58 -16.73
CA ASP A 47 18.39 -10.82 -15.69
C ASP A 47 19.13 -9.52 -15.38
N PRO A 48 18.46 -8.57 -14.68
CA PRO A 48 19.06 -7.28 -14.38
C PRO A 48 20.20 -7.40 -13.35
N SER A 49 21.26 -6.63 -13.57
CA SER A 49 22.35 -6.52 -12.59
C SER A 49 21.86 -5.81 -11.31
N PRO A 50 22.57 -5.98 -10.17
CA PRO A 50 22.26 -5.21 -8.95
C PRO A 50 22.24 -3.70 -9.19
N ALA A 51 23.15 -3.19 -10.00
CA ALA A 51 23.20 -1.76 -10.34
C ALA A 51 21.98 -1.31 -11.15
N GLU A 52 21.53 -2.12 -12.11
CA GLU A 52 20.32 -1.83 -12.88
C GLU A 52 19.08 -1.82 -12.00
N LYS A 53 18.95 -2.79 -11.07
CA LYS A 53 17.85 -2.83 -10.09
C LYS A 53 17.86 -1.60 -9.20
N GLN A 54 19.02 -1.20 -8.71
CA GLN A 54 19.15 -0.03 -7.83
C GLN A 54 18.76 1.26 -8.57
N LYS A 55 19.15 1.40 -9.82
CA LYS A 55 18.79 2.55 -10.64
C LYS A 55 17.28 2.61 -10.87
N ALA A 56 16.64 1.47 -11.14
CA ALA A 56 15.19 1.38 -11.30
C ALA A 56 14.48 1.76 -10.00
N LEU A 57 14.92 1.22 -8.88
CA LEU A 57 14.35 1.53 -7.55
C LEU A 57 14.48 3.00 -7.19
N ALA A 58 15.63 3.62 -7.50
CA ALA A 58 15.85 5.04 -7.23
C ALA A 58 14.92 5.92 -8.06
N ALA A 59 14.71 5.59 -9.34
CA ALA A 59 13.81 6.32 -10.22
C ALA A 59 12.35 6.19 -9.76
N GLU A 60 11.94 4.98 -9.37
CA GLU A 60 10.61 4.73 -8.84
C GLU A 60 10.39 5.45 -7.51
N ALA A 61 11.39 5.48 -6.64
CA ALA A 61 11.33 6.18 -5.37
C ALA A 61 11.17 7.70 -5.56
N ALA A 62 11.86 8.28 -6.53
CA ALA A 62 11.72 9.70 -6.86
C ALA A 62 10.28 10.03 -7.29
N ALA A 63 9.69 9.20 -8.14
CA ALA A 63 8.31 9.36 -8.58
C ALA A 63 7.31 9.21 -7.42
N ILE A 64 7.57 8.26 -6.52
CA ILE A 64 6.75 8.06 -5.31
C ILE A 64 6.80 9.31 -4.43
N ARG A 65 8.01 9.84 -4.15
CA ARG A 65 8.17 11.01 -3.28
C ARG A 65 7.43 12.24 -3.79
N GLU A 66 7.33 12.43 -5.09
CA GLU A 66 6.56 13.53 -5.68
C GLU A 66 5.06 13.45 -5.37
N LYS A 67 4.56 12.26 -5.10
CA LYS A 67 3.14 12.02 -4.82
C LYS A 67 2.80 11.96 -3.32
N LEU A 68 3.81 11.91 -2.45
CA LEU A 68 3.56 11.81 -1.02
C LEU A 68 3.04 13.13 -0.45
N PRO A 69 1.90 13.12 0.28
CA PRO A 69 1.40 14.31 0.93
C PRO A 69 2.29 14.71 2.12
N ARG A 70 2.40 15.99 2.38
CA ARG A 70 3.10 16.47 3.55
C ARG A 70 2.28 16.21 4.81
N GLY A 71 2.94 15.75 5.87
CA GLY A 71 2.34 15.55 7.18
C GLY A 71 1.45 14.31 7.32
N GLY A 72 1.35 13.49 6.29
CA GLY A 72 0.64 12.22 6.37
C GLY A 72 1.50 11.10 6.93
N ALA A 73 0.90 9.94 7.14
CA ALA A 73 1.63 8.72 7.49
C ALA A 73 1.91 7.91 6.23
N VAL A 74 3.11 7.36 6.14
CA VAL A 74 3.56 6.51 5.03
C VAL A 74 3.76 5.10 5.56
N ILE A 75 3.06 4.15 4.97
CA ILE A 75 3.14 2.72 5.29
C ILE A 75 3.76 2.00 4.10
N ALA A 76 4.98 1.49 4.27
CA ALA A 76 5.65 0.73 3.23
C ALA A 76 5.28 -0.75 3.36
N MET A 77 4.66 -1.29 2.31
CA MET A 77 4.37 -2.72 2.24
C MET A 77 5.62 -3.45 1.80
N CYS A 78 6.18 -4.28 2.66
CA CYS A 78 7.41 -5.02 2.38
C CYS A 78 7.46 -6.31 3.19
N ILE A 79 8.06 -7.35 2.61
CA ILE A 79 8.09 -8.68 3.22
C ILE A 79 8.91 -8.69 4.53
N GLU A 80 9.94 -7.87 4.62
CA GLU A 80 10.78 -7.73 5.81
C GLU A 80 10.17 -6.86 6.91
N GLY A 81 9.02 -6.28 6.67
CA GLY A 81 8.28 -5.52 7.69
C GLY A 81 7.71 -6.42 8.77
N LYS A 82 7.09 -5.81 9.77
CA LYS A 82 6.40 -6.54 10.83
C LYS A 82 5.00 -6.95 10.36
N THR A 83 4.61 -8.18 10.64
CA THR A 83 3.24 -8.63 10.44
C THR A 83 2.34 -8.09 11.55
N CYS A 84 1.06 -7.97 11.28
CA CYS A 84 0.07 -7.60 12.28
C CYS A 84 -1.26 -8.30 11.99
N SER A 85 -2.12 -8.33 12.98
CA SER A 85 -3.50 -8.81 12.79
C SER A 85 -4.36 -7.72 12.12
N SER A 86 -5.53 -8.12 11.63
CA SER A 86 -6.50 -7.16 11.07
C SER A 86 -6.96 -6.16 12.13
N GLU A 87 -7.14 -6.60 13.37
CA GLU A 87 -7.50 -5.74 14.50
C GLU A 87 -6.41 -4.72 14.81
N GLU A 88 -5.15 -5.15 14.70
CA GLU A 88 -4.01 -4.27 14.93
C GLU A 88 -3.86 -3.23 13.82
N LEU A 89 -4.08 -3.62 12.57
CA LEU A 89 -4.13 -2.68 11.45
C LEU A 89 -5.21 -1.62 11.68
N SER A 90 -6.40 -2.05 12.08
CA SER A 90 -7.52 -1.17 12.37
C SER A 90 -7.16 -0.15 13.47
N ARG A 91 -6.58 -0.62 14.55
CA ARG A 91 -6.16 0.24 15.68
C ARG A 91 -5.08 1.24 15.24
N ARG A 92 -4.06 0.79 14.49
CA ARG A 92 -2.99 1.66 14.02
C ARG A 92 -3.51 2.75 13.09
N MET A 93 -4.44 2.43 12.21
CA MET A 93 -5.06 3.43 11.33
C MET A 93 -5.83 4.48 12.14
N ALA A 94 -6.56 4.06 13.17
CA ALA A 94 -7.25 4.97 14.06
C ALA A 94 -6.28 5.85 14.87
N ASP A 95 -5.18 5.26 15.35
CA ASP A 95 -4.15 5.98 16.10
C ASP A 95 -3.49 7.07 15.27
N PHE A 96 -3.22 6.83 13.99
CA PHE A 96 -2.72 7.85 13.09
C PHE A 96 -3.67 9.06 13.00
N ALA A 97 -4.97 8.80 12.91
CA ALA A 97 -5.97 9.88 12.89
C ALA A 97 -5.94 10.70 14.19
N VAL A 98 -5.85 10.04 15.33
CA VAL A 98 -5.73 10.70 16.64
C VAL A 98 -4.48 11.55 16.73
N GLN A 99 -3.38 11.13 16.11
CA GLN A 99 -2.13 11.88 16.04
C GLN A 99 -2.17 13.04 15.02
N GLY A 100 -3.31 13.28 14.39
CA GLY A 100 -3.46 14.31 13.37
C GLY A 100 -3.02 13.92 11.97
N LYS A 101 -2.60 12.67 11.78
CA LYS A 101 -2.22 12.14 10.45
C LYS A 101 -3.45 11.57 9.75
N THR A 102 -4.22 12.44 9.14
CA THR A 102 -5.48 12.08 8.47
C THR A 102 -5.28 11.57 7.04
N GLN A 103 -4.06 11.68 6.51
CA GLN A 103 -3.70 11.14 5.19
C GLN A 103 -2.79 9.94 5.38
N LEU A 104 -3.26 8.77 4.95
CA LEU A 104 -2.49 7.53 5.01
C LEU A 104 -2.12 7.13 3.59
N THR A 105 -0.83 6.89 3.33
CA THR A 105 -0.35 6.41 2.04
C THR A 105 0.32 5.07 2.21
N PHE A 106 -0.26 4.03 1.59
CA PHE A 106 0.33 2.70 1.53
C PHE A 106 1.12 2.57 0.24
N LEU A 107 2.38 2.17 0.35
CA LEU A 107 3.27 2.01 -0.81
C LEU A 107 3.39 0.54 -1.18
N ILE A 108 3.11 0.21 -2.43
CA ILE A 108 3.33 -1.12 -2.99
C ILE A 108 4.34 -1.00 -4.14
N GLY A 109 5.46 -1.68 -4.00
CA GLY A 109 6.50 -1.70 -5.04
C GLY A 109 6.12 -2.56 -6.23
N GLY A 110 6.94 -2.49 -7.28
CA GLY A 110 6.83 -3.34 -8.45
C GLY A 110 7.56 -4.68 -8.25
N SER A 111 8.00 -5.27 -9.35
CA SER A 111 8.65 -6.59 -9.36
C SER A 111 9.94 -6.67 -8.54
N VAL A 112 10.64 -5.56 -8.37
CA VAL A 112 11.89 -5.48 -7.58
C VAL A 112 11.69 -4.86 -6.19
N GLY A 113 10.44 -4.68 -5.77
CA GLY A 113 10.11 -4.14 -4.46
C GLY A 113 10.21 -2.62 -4.36
N LEU A 114 10.51 -2.13 -3.18
CA LEU A 114 10.66 -0.71 -2.88
C LEU A 114 12.12 -0.36 -2.57
N ASP A 115 12.51 0.86 -2.88
CA ASP A 115 13.81 1.42 -2.54
C ASP A 115 14.06 1.34 -1.02
N ALA A 116 15.27 0.95 -0.62
CA ALA A 116 15.64 0.75 0.79
C ALA A 116 15.50 2.03 1.62
N GLU A 117 15.96 3.15 1.10
CA GLU A 117 15.87 4.44 1.80
C GLU A 117 14.41 4.87 1.99
N LEU A 118 13.58 4.68 0.97
CA LEU A 118 12.16 4.96 1.05
C LEU A 118 11.47 4.12 2.15
N LYS A 119 11.82 2.84 2.26
CA LYS A 119 11.32 1.97 3.32
C LYS A 119 11.75 2.44 4.71
N GLN A 120 13.01 2.88 4.85
CA GLN A 120 13.53 3.38 6.12
C GLN A 120 12.84 4.68 6.56
N GLN A 121 12.45 5.53 5.61
CA GLN A 121 11.78 6.80 5.88
C GLN A 121 10.29 6.63 6.18
N ALA A 122 9.71 5.47 5.92
CA ALA A 122 8.30 5.21 6.19
C ALA A 122 8.01 5.22 7.69
N ASP A 123 6.82 5.67 8.06
CA ASP A 123 6.34 5.64 9.45
C ASP A 123 6.11 4.21 9.93
N TRP A 124 5.77 3.31 9.03
CA TRP A 124 5.49 1.92 9.35
C TRP A 124 5.87 1.02 8.18
N ARG A 125 6.65 -0.03 8.46
CA ARG A 125 6.95 -1.10 7.51
C ARG A 125 6.08 -2.29 7.86
N LEU A 126 5.13 -2.59 6.98
CA LEU A 126 4.11 -3.60 7.21
C LEU A 126 4.30 -4.77 6.24
N SER A 127 4.35 -5.97 6.79
CA SER A 127 4.36 -7.21 5.99
C SER A 127 2.99 -7.87 6.06
N MET A 128 2.46 -8.30 4.91
CA MET A 128 1.24 -9.09 4.87
C MET A 128 1.49 -10.52 5.35
N SER A 129 2.68 -11.05 5.11
CA SER A 129 3.05 -12.43 5.42
C SER A 129 4.54 -12.65 5.15
N PRO A 130 5.20 -13.61 5.82
CA PRO A 130 6.51 -14.10 5.38
C PRO A 130 6.49 -14.71 3.98
N MET A 131 5.33 -15.14 3.49
CA MET A 131 5.16 -15.63 2.14
C MET A 131 5.09 -14.45 1.17
N THR A 132 5.62 -14.62 -0.04
CA THR A 132 5.58 -13.60 -1.09
C THR A 132 4.33 -13.77 -1.93
N PHE A 133 3.63 -12.66 -2.18
CA PHE A 133 2.47 -12.61 -3.07
C PHE A 133 2.80 -11.75 -4.29
N PRO A 134 2.20 -12.05 -5.45
CA PRO A 134 2.29 -11.13 -6.59
C PRO A 134 1.80 -9.74 -6.18
N HIS A 135 2.52 -8.69 -6.61
CA HIS A 135 2.19 -7.33 -6.16
C HIS A 135 0.78 -6.85 -6.58
N HIS A 136 0.25 -7.36 -7.69
CA HIS A 136 -1.14 -7.05 -8.10
C HIS A 136 -2.18 -7.71 -7.17
N MET A 137 -1.92 -8.95 -6.74
CA MET A 137 -2.77 -9.61 -5.75
C MET A 137 -2.66 -8.93 -4.38
N ALA A 138 -1.46 -8.56 -3.96
CA ALA A 138 -1.22 -7.86 -2.71
C ALA A 138 -2.00 -6.54 -2.66
N ARG A 139 -2.13 -5.83 -3.79
CA ARG A 139 -2.93 -4.61 -3.89
C ARG A 139 -4.40 -4.87 -3.51
N VAL A 140 -4.99 -5.92 -4.07
CA VAL A 140 -6.38 -6.28 -3.77
C VAL A 140 -6.54 -6.70 -2.32
N MET A 141 -5.63 -7.52 -1.82
CA MET A 141 -5.62 -7.97 -0.42
C MET A 141 -5.50 -6.79 0.54
N LEU A 142 -4.66 -5.82 0.23
CA LEU A 142 -4.51 -4.61 1.03
C LEU A 142 -5.81 -3.80 1.07
N LEU A 143 -6.44 -3.59 -0.07
CA LEU A 143 -7.73 -2.88 -0.14
C LEU A 143 -8.79 -3.58 0.71
N GLU A 144 -8.86 -4.90 0.67
CA GLU A 144 -9.75 -5.69 1.51
C GLU A 144 -9.45 -5.46 2.98
N GLN A 145 -8.17 -5.49 3.38
CA GLN A 145 -7.77 -5.28 4.77
C GLN A 145 -8.06 -3.86 5.25
N ILE A 146 -7.89 -2.85 4.41
CA ILE A 146 -8.25 -1.47 4.75
C ILE A 146 -9.77 -1.36 4.97
N TYR A 147 -10.56 -1.98 4.09
CA TYR A 147 -12.01 -2.05 4.27
C TYR A 147 -12.38 -2.76 5.57
N ARG A 148 -11.76 -3.90 5.84
CA ARG A 148 -11.96 -4.67 7.08
C ARG A 148 -11.60 -3.85 8.31
N ALA A 149 -10.53 -3.06 8.25
CA ALA A 149 -10.12 -2.19 9.34
C ALA A 149 -11.22 -1.19 9.72
N TYR A 150 -11.87 -0.57 8.74
CA TYR A 150 -12.99 0.33 9.00
C TYR A 150 -14.22 -0.42 9.53
N GLN A 151 -14.47 -1.63 9.05
CA GLN A 151 -15.57 -2.46 9.57
C GLN A 151 -15.35 -2.81 11.05
N ILE A 152 -14.12 -3.11 11.43
CA ILE A 152 -13.75 -3.38 12.83
C ILE A 152 -13.98 -2.12 13.67
N GLN A 153 -13.54 -0.95 13.22
CA GLN A 153 -13.73 0.32 13.93
C GLN A 153 -15.21 0.61 14.18
N GLN A 154 -16.08 0.24 13.25
CA GLN A 154 -17.52 0.44 13.38
C GLN A 154 -18.25 -0.67 14.14
N GLY A 155 -17.56 -1.73 14.52
CA GLY A 155 -18.15 -2.84 15.24
C GLY A 155 -19.16 -3.65 14.45
N THR A 156 -19.02 -3.70 13.12
CA THR A 156 -19.92 -4.48 12.27
C THR A 156 -19.61 -5.97 12.33
N ARG A 157 -20.47 -6.80 11.76
CA ARG A 157 -20.29 -8.26 11.71
C ARG A 157 -19.40 -8.73 10.55
N TYR A 158 -18.81 -7.84 9.80
CA TYR A 158 -17.96 -8.22 8.66
C TYR A 158 -16.74 -9.05 9.09
N HIS A 159 -16.04 -8.58 10.12
CA HIS A 159 -14.89 -9.30 10.68
C HIS A 159 -15.39 -10.30 11.75
N LYS A 160 -15.01 -11.56 11.57
CA LYS A 160 -15.41 -12.65 12.46
C LYS A 160 -14.21 -13.26 13.17
#